data_88b53018eb84d75cbb65f9db03fbfd55
#
_entry.id   88b53018eb84d75cbb65f9db03fbfd55
#
_cell.length_a   1.000
_cell.length_b   1.000
_cell.length_c   1.000
_cell.angle_alpha   90.00
_cell.angle_beta   90.00
_cell.angle_gamma   90.00
#
_symmetry.space_group_name_H-M   'P 1'
#
loop_
_entity.id
_entity.type
_entity.pdbx_description
1 polymer ?
#
loop_
_entity_poly.entity_id
_entity_poly.type
_entity_poly.pdbx_seq_one_letter_code
_entity_poly.pdbx_strand_id
1 'polypeptide(L)'
;MKKILKNVQPSIRAYLGLACCYSIIDEQAFTSGWVYDKYIHLEYTSYDSQIKYADYEHYDFVSAQGVFAKSFIEYPYDFCSETILCEYICKMLDEGEYCFALWNETIITNYLYEKQNPGIYEHGCFVYGYDKDKKVFYTQGYFDNENWEHAQIPFEIFYEALSYCPEKGEIALIGYREIPDYEWESNIPKICLLYTSDA
;
A
#
# COMPACT_ATOMS: atom_id res chain seq x y z
N MET A 1 0.46 -19.84 14.89
CA MET A 1 0.95 -19.88 13.49
C MET A 1 1.28 -18.45 13.05
N LYS A 2 2.46 -18.27 12.44
CA LYS A 2 2.96 -16.95 12.05
C LYS A 2 3.43 -16.98 10.59
N LYS A 3 3.12 -15.95 9.82
CA LYS A 3 3.59 -15.73 8.46
C LYS A 3 4.07 -14.28 8.32
N ILE A 4 5.22 -14.09 7.69
CA ILE A 4 5.73 -12.75 7.32
C ILE A 4 6.24 -12.88 5.90
N LEU A 5 5.71 -12.06 5.00
CA LEU A 5 6.21 -11.92 3.64
C LEU A 5 7.45 -11.02 3.64
N LYS A 6 8.23 -11.14 2.58
CA LYS A 6 9.39 -10.28 2.36
C LYS A 6 8.96 -8.82 2.42
N ASN A 7 9.67 -8.03 3.19
CA ASN A 7 9.40 -6.62 3.34
C ASN A 7 10.72 -5.89 3.62
N VAL A 8 11.02 -4.91 2.80
CA VAL A 8 12.21 -4.07 2.92
C VAL A 8 11.81 -2.64 3.23
N GLN A 9 12.69 -1.91 3.88
CA GLN A 9 12.48 -0.48 4.11
C GLN A 9 12.54 0.27 2.77
N PRO A 10 11.45 0.93 2.33
CA PRO A 10 11.46 1.62 1.06
C PRO A 10 12.39 2.84 1.12
N SER A 11 13.21 3.01 0.09
CA SER A 11 14.11 4.16 -0.03
C SER A 11 13.39 5.43 -0.49
N ILE A 12 12.30 5.28 -1.24
CA ILE A 12 11.43 6.37 -1.64
C ILE A 12 10.09 6.20 -0.94
N ARG A 13 9.65 7.26 -0.23
CA ARG A 13 8.50 7.24 0.66
C ARG A 13 7.52 8.38 0.36
N ALA A 14 7.64 9.02 -0.78
CA ALA A 14 6.86 10.20 -1.09
C ALA A 14 5.34 9.95 -1.16
N TYR A 15 4.93 8.76 -1.59
CA TYR A 15 3.53 8.36 -1.70
C TYR A 15 3.35 6.94 -1.16
N LEU A 16 2.26 6.72 -0.41
CA LEU A 16 1.99 5.45 0.24
C LEU A 16 1.99 4.26 -0.74
N GLY A 17 1.26 4.35 -1.83
CA GLY A 17 1.18 3.27 -2.83
C GLY A 17 2.54 2.90 -3.40
N LEU A 18 3.36 3.89 -3.73
CA LEU A 18 4.71 3.68 -4.22
C LEU A 18 5.63 3.11 -3.15
N ALA A 19 5.58 3.64 -1.93
CA ALA A 19 6.35 3.12 -0.81
C ALA A 19 6.02 1.66 -0.52
N CYS A 20 4.74 1.27 -0.62
CA CYS A 20 4.30 -0.12 -0.51
C CYS A 20 4.89 -0.99 -1.62
N CYS A 21 4.85 -0.55 -2.88
CA CYS A 21 5.49 -1.29 -3.99
C CYS A 21 6.99 -1.49 -3.75
N TYR A 22 7.69 -0.43 -3.32
CA TYR A 22 9.11 -0.51 -3.03
C TYR A 22 9.45 -1.45 -1.87
N SER A 23 8.58 -1.55 -0.88
CA SER A 23 8.80 -2.44 0.25
C SER A 23 8.72 -3.92 -0.11
N ILE A 24 8.09 -4.26 -1.23
CA ILE A 24 8.01 -5.62 -1.76
C ILE A 24 9.22 -5.93 -2.66
N ILE A 25 9.61 -4.98 -3.49
CA ILE A 25 10.67 -5.13 -4.49
C ILE A 25 12.04 -5.15 -3.79
N ASP A 26 12.96 -6.02 -4.25
CA ASP A 26 14.32 -6.09 -3.72
C ASP A 26 15.16 -4.90 -4.17
N GLU A 27 16.22 -4.56 -3.39
CA GLU A 27 17.20 -3.52 -3.78
C GLU A 27 17.81 -3.76 -5.17
N GLN A 28 17.91 -5.01 -5.60
CA GLN A 28 18.33 -5.34 -6.98
C GLN A 28 17.34 -4.86 -8.03
N ALA A 29 16.07 -4.71 -7.72
CA ALA A 29 15.08 -4.13 -8.60
C ALA A 29 15.23 -2.61 -8.76
N PHE A 30 16.04 -1.95 -7.94
CA PHE A 30 16.44 -0.55 -8.14
C PHE A 30 17.12 -0.31 -9.48
N THR A 31 17.76 -1.33 -10.02
CA THR A 31 18.33 -1.30 -11.38
C THR A 31 17.29 -1.63 -12.45
N SER A 32 16.05 -1.97 -12.03
CA SER A 32 15.00 -2.25 -12.99
C SER A 32 14.52 -0.95 -13.63
N GLY A 33 14.36 -0.98 -14.94
CA GLY A 33 13.87 0.15 -15.70
C GLY A 33 12.53 0.68 -15.19
N TRP A 34 11.71 -0.16 -14.51
CA TRP A 34 10.44 0.24 -13.94
C TRP A 34 10.56 1.40 -12.95
N VAL A 35 11.56 1.36 -12.06
CA VAL A 35 11.81 2.44 -11.10
C VAL A 35 12.11 3.73 -11.84
N TYR A 36 13.01 3.67 -12.81
CA TYR A 36 13.37 4.86 -13.61
C TYR A 36 12.20 5.35 -14.45
N ASP A 37 11.41 4.44 -15.02
CA ASP A 37 10.25 4.80 -15.82
C ASP A 37 9.14 5.47 -15.01
N LYS A 38 9.06 5.20 -13.70
CA LYS A 38 7.97 5.68 -12.86
C LYS A 38 8.33 6.86 -11.96
N TYR A 39 9.58 6.93 -11.49
CA TYR A 39 9.96 7.94 -10.50
C TYR A 39 10.66 9.18 -11.06
N ILE A 40 11.01 9.18 -12.35
CA ILE A 40 11.68 10.31 -12.98
C ILE A 40 10.67 11.29 -13.57
N HIS A 41 9.42 10.88 -13.77
CA HIS A 41 8.40 11.71 -14.37
C HIS A 41 7.83 12.71 -13.37
N LEU A 42 8.41 13.91 -13.36
CA LEU A 42 7.86 15.05 -12.61
C LEU A 42 7.13 15.96 -13.59
N GLU A 43 5.91 16.32 -13.27
CA GLU A 43 5.12 17.28 -14.01
C GLU A 43 4.85 18.51 -13.14
N TYR A 44 5.06 19.69 -13.70
CA TYR A 44 4.67 20.95 -13.06
C TYR A 44 3.26 21.32 -13.49
N THR A 45 2.34 21.35 -12.54
CA THR A 45 0.99 21.85 -12.81
C THR A 45 0.89 23.32 -12.43
N SER A 46 0.70 24.19 -13.44
CA SER A 46 0.56 25.63 -13.22
C SER A 46 -0.71 26.01 -12.45
N TYR A 47 -1.70 25.11 -12.40
CA TYR A 47 -2.98 25.35 -11.76
C TYR A 47 -2.86 25.46 -10.23
N ASP A 48 -2.04 24.64 -9.62
CA ASP A 48 -1.81 24.61 -8.17
C ASP A 48 -0.38 24.95 -7.76
N SER A 49 0.45 25.33 -8.72
CA SER A 49 1.89 25.63 -8.52
C SER A 49 2.66 24.51 -7.83
N GLN A 50 2.24 23.27 -8.04
CA GLN A 50 2.88 22.09 -7.44
C GLN A 50 3.66 21.29 -8.48
N ILE A 51 4.76 20.74 -8.03
CA ILE A 51 5.46 19.71 -8.78
C ILE A 51 4.85 18.38 -8.34
N LYS A 52 4.25 17.66 -9.28
CA LYS A 52 3.70 16.33 -9.06
C LYS A 52 4.47 15.34 -9.92
N TYR A 53 4.45 14.08 -9.52
CA TYR A 53 4.86 13.05 -10.46
C TYR A 53 3.82 13.00 -11.59
N ALA A 54 4.28 12.97 -12.83
CA ALA A 54 3.40 12.74 -13.98
C ALA A 54 2.67 11.41 -13.75
N ASP A 55 1.40 11.35 -14.13
CA ASP A 55 0.53 10.19 -13.86
C ASP A 55 0.22 9.92 -12.36
N TYR A 56 0.17 10.95 -11.52
CA TYR A 56 -0.14 10.82 -10.09
C TYR A 56 -1.41 9.99 -9.82
N GLU A 57 -2.41 10.07 -10.67
CA GLU A 57 -3.65 9.30 -10.57
C GLU A 57 -3.46 7.80 -10.86
N HIS A 58 -2.30 7.42 -11.42
CA HIS A 58 -1.95 6.05 -11.77
C HIS A 58 -0.83 5.45 -10.90
N TYR A 59 -0.39 6.17 -9.86
CA TYR A 59 0.65 5.71 -8.92
C TYR A 59 0.14 4.80 -7.80
N ASP A 60 -1.00 4.20 -7.99
CA ASP A 60 -1.34 3.04 -7.22
C ASP A 60 -0.61 1.81 -7.81
N PHE A 61 -0.75 0.69 -7.16
CA PHE A 61 -0.24 -0.59 -7.66
C PHE A 61 -0.72 -0.93 -9.10
N VAL A 62 -1.69 -0.22 -9.65
CA VAL A 62 -2.15 -0.40 -11.04
C VAL A 62 -1.06 -0.02 -12.03
N SER A 63 -0.26 0.99 -11.71
CA SER A 63 0.84 1.42 -12.57
C SER A 63 2.01 0.42 -12.62
N ALA A 64 2.03 -0.54 -11.70
CA ALA A 64 3.02 -1.61 -11.65
C ALA A 64 2.56 -2.87 -12.40
N GLN A 65 1.67 -2.73 -13.37
CA GLN A 65 1.26 -3.83 -14.24
C GLN A 65 2.49 -4.52 -14.86
N GLY A 66 2.53 -5.84 -14.75
CA GLY A 66 3.68 -6.64 -15.16
C GLY A 66 4.65 -6.97 -14.03
N VAL A 67 4.70 -6.16 -12.96
CA VAL A 67 5.52 -6.43 -11.76
C VAL A 67 4.68 -7.10 -10.67
N PHE A 68 3.40 -6.70 -10.55
CA PHE A 68 2.48 -7.27 -9.58
C PHE A 68 1.22 -7.82 -10.22
N ALA A 69 0.80 -8.99 -9.74
CA ALA A 69 -0.57 -9.47 -9.94
C ALA A 69 -1.47 -8.87 -8.86
N LYS A 70 -2.67 -8.44 -9.27
CA LYS A 70 -3.66 -7.82 -8.39
C LYS A 70 -4.89 -8.70 -8.26
N SER A 71 -5.36 -8.88 -7.02
CA SER A 71 -6.68 -9.39 -6.70
C SER A 71 -7.50 -8.30 -6.02
N PHE A 72 -8.82 -8.33 -6.20
CA PHE A 72 -9.71 -7.34 -5.62
C PHE A 72 -10.95 -8.02 -5.06
N ILE A 73 -11.28 -7.71 -3.80
CA ILE A 73 -12.46 -8.26 -3.14
C ILE A 73 -13.16 -7.16 -2.38
N GLU A 74 -14.47 -7.04 -2.61
CA GLU A 74 -15.37 -6.19 -1.87
C GLU A 74 -16.26 -7.04 -0.99
N TYR A 75 -16.42 -6.65 0.27
CA TYR A 75 -17.34 -7.26 1.21
C TYR A 75 -18.35 -6.20 1.65
N PRO A 76 -19.66 -6.49 1.55
CA PRO A 76 -20.65 -5.67 2.23
C PRO A 76 -20.36 -5.64 3.73
N TYR A 77 -20.37 -4.47 4.30
CA TYR A 77 -20.07 -4.24 5.70
C TYR A 77 -20.85 -5.14 6.67
N ASP A 78 -22.14 -5.34 6.40
CA ASP A 78 -23.04 -6.09 7.27
C ASP A 78 -22.79 -7.60 7.29
N PHE A 79 -21.98 -8.12 6.38
CA PHE A 79 -21.70 -9.55 6.24
C PHE A 79 -20.30 -9.98 6.67
N CYS A 80 -19.46 -9.04 7.06
CA CYS A 80 -18.08 -9.32 7.40
C CYS A 80 -17.87 -9.26 8.92
N SER A 81 -17.69 -10.40 9.59
CA SER A 81 -17.26 -10.42 10.98
C SER A 81 -15.73 -10.32 11.07
N GLU A 82 -15.22 -9.85 12.21
CA GLU A 82 -13.78 -9.82 12.50
C GLU A 82 -13.10 -11.13 12.13
N THR A 83 -13.65 -12.26 12.58
CA THR A 83 -13.07 -13.59 12.33
C THR A 83 -12.95 -13.88 10.84
N ILE A 84 -14.01 -13.65 10.06
CA ILE A 84 -14.03 -13.93 8.63
C ILE A 84 -13.00 -13.04 7.92
N LEU A 85 -12.98 -11.76 8.23
CA LEU A 85 -12.05 -10.81 7.60
C LEU A 85 -10.60 -11.14 7.91
N CYS A 86 -10.29 -11.35 9.19
CA CYS A 86 -8.92 -11.67 9.62
C CYS A 86 -8.43 -13.01 9.05
N GLU A 87 -9.28 -14.03 9.01
CA GLU A 87 -8.93 -15.32 8.39
C GLU A 87 -8.69 -15.18 6.89
N TYR A 88 -9.49 -14.35 6.23
CA TYR A 88 -9.31 -14.09 4.80
C TYR A 88 -7.97 -13.39 4.51
N ILE A 89 -7.63 -12.33 5.26
CA ILE A 89 -6.33 -11.65 5.11
C ILE A 89 -5.18 -12.62 5.42
N CYS A 90 -5.31 -13.46 6.47
CA CYS A 90 -4.31 -14.48 6.74
C CYS A 90 -4.13 -15.44 5.55
N LYS A 91 -5.22 -15.83 4.89
CA LYS A 91 -5.17 -16.69 3.70
C LYS A 91 -4.48 -16.00 2.53
N MET A 92 -4.77 -14.73 2.25
CA MET A 92 -4.05 -13.96 1.23
C MET A 92 -2.54 -14.00 1.48
N LEU A 93 -2.13 -13.72 2.71
CA LEU A 93 -0.72 -13.75 3.10
C LEU A 93 -0.10 -15.15 3.00
N ASP A 94 -0.86 -16.23 3.30
CA ASP A 94 -0.39 -17.61 3.11
C ASP A 94 -0.15 -17.93 1.63
N GLU A 95 -0.94 -17.38 0.74
CA GLU A 95 -0.83 -17.50 -0.72
C GLU A 95 0.26 -16.57 -1.32
N GLY A 96 0.94 -15.78 -0.47
CA GLY A 96 1.98 -14.85 -0.90
C GLY A 96 1.46 -13.50 -1.38
N GLU A 97 0.21 -13.18 -1.11
CA GLU A 97 -0.39 -11.91 -1.43
C GLU A 97 -0.30 -10.94 -0.24
N TYR A 98 0.23 -9.75 -0.50
CA TYR A 98 0.17 -8.63 0.44
C TYR A 98 -1.23 -8.03 0.39
N CYS A 99 -1.73 -7.57 1.53
CA CYS A 99 -3.05 -6.94 1.59
C CYS A 99 -2.92 -5.43 1.73
N PHE A 100 -3.59 -4.70 0.83
CA PHE A 100 -3.79 -3.26 0.95
C PHE A 100 -5.28 -2.99 1.19
N ALA A 101 -5.58 -2.08 2.10
CA ALA A 101 -6.93 -1.65 2.40
C ALA A 101 -6.95 -0.17 2.80
N LEU A 102 -8.14 0.43 2.78
CA LEU A 102 -8.39 1.72 3.40
C LEU A 102 -8.91 1.50 4.81
N TRP A 103 -8.41 2.24 5.77
CA TRP A 103 -8.81 2.18 7.16
C TRP A 103 -8.97 3.56 7.79
N ASN A 104 -9.64 3.64 8.94
CA ASN A 104 -9.60 4.84 9.74
C ASN A 104 -8.29 4.92 10.54
N GLU A 105 -7.34 5.70 10.04
CA GLU A 105 -6.02 5.88 10.67
C GLU A 105 -6.11 6.48 12.07
N THR A 106 -7.15 7.26 12.37
CA THR A 106 -7.33 7.81 13.71
C THR A 106 -7.44 6.72 14.77
N ILE A 107 -8.12 5.61 14.49
CA ILE A 107 -8.23 4.47 15.41
C ILE A 107 -6.84 3.87 15.64
N ILE A 108 -6.08 3.66 14.56
CA ILE A 108 -4.74 3.07 14.64
C ILE A 108 -3.78 3.98 15.40
N THR A 109 -3.78 5.27 15.07
CA THR A 109 -2.95 6.28 15.74
C THR A 109 -3.28 6.38 17.23
N ASN A 110 -4.56 6.37 17.56
CA ASN A 110 -4.99 6.37 18.96
C ASN A 110 -4.51 5.13 19.72
N TYR A 111 -4.58 3.96 19.08
CA TYR A 111 -4.08 2.71 19.66
C TYR A 111 -2.55 2.74 19.84
N LEU A 112 -1.80 3.11 18.81
CA LEU A 112 -0.33 3.04 18.82
C LEU A 112 0.32 4.05 19.80
N TYR A 113 -0.27 5.24 19.92
CA TYR A 113 0.32 6.35 20.67
C TYR A 113 -0.49 6.78 21.89
N GLU A 114 -1.45 5.94 22.31
CA GLU A 114 -2.33 6.23 23.47
C GLU A 114 -3.00 7.61 23.38
N LYS A 115 -3.36 8.03 22.16
CA LYS A 115 -4.03 9.30 21.89
C LYS A 115 -5.55 9.14 21.98
N GLN A 116 -6.26 10.26 22.04
CA GLN A 116 -7.72 10.32 21.99
C GLN A 116 -8.17 11.35 20.95
N ASN A 117 -7.63 11.25 19.76
CA ASN A 117 -8.03 12.13 18.68
C ASN A 117 -9.45 11.80 18.24
N PRO A 118 -10.34 12.78 18.14
CA PRO A 118 -11.66 12.58 17.57
C PRO A 118 -11.57 12.62 16.04
N GLY A 119 -12.50 11.93 15.39
CA GLY A 119 -12.70 12.05 13.96
C GLY A 119 -12.37 10.80 13.18
N ILE A 120 -12.53 10.91 11.87
CA ILE A 120 -12.26 9.86 10.91
C ILE A 120 -11.24 10.42 9.94
N TYR A 121 -10.12 9.74 9.81
CA TYR A 121 -9.14 10.01 8.78
C TYR A 121 -8.89 8.73 7.99
N GLU A 122 -9.43 8.70 6.77
CA GLU A 122 -9.30 7.55 5.88
C GLU A 122 -7.93 7.57 5.22
N HIS A 123 -7.18 6.50 5.39
CA HIS A 123 -5.86 6.35 4.79
C HIS A 123 -5.61 4.89 4.39
N GLY A 124 -4.62 4.66 3.54
CA GLY A 124 -4.24 3.32 3.12
C GLY A 124 -3.41 2.60 4.18
N CYS A 125 -3.65 1.32 4.36
CA CYS A 125 -2.79 0.44 5.13
C CYS A 125 -2.21 -0.68 4.26
N PHE A 126 -1.04 -1.17 4.65
CA PHE A 126 -0.35 -2.27 3.97
C PHE A 126 0.03 -3.36 4.96
N VAL A 127 -0.51 -4.55 4.74
CA VAL A 127 -0.30 -5.72 5.59
C VAL A 127 0.65 -6.68 4.88
N TYR A 128 1.74 -7.04 5.55
CA TYR A 128 2.76 -7.95 5.02
C TYR A 128 2.95 -9.22 5.86
N GLY A 129 2.19 -9.37 6.93
CA GLY A 129 2.30 -10.56 7.75
C GLY A 129 1.27 -10.62 8.88
N TYR A 130 1.24 -11.76 9.57
CA TYR A 130 0.40 -11.98 10.73
C TYR A 130 1.04 -12.91 11.76
N ASP A 131 0.53 -12.88 12.98
CA ASP A 131 0.77 -13.87 14.03
C ASP A 131 -0.56 -14.24 14.69
N LYS A 132 -1.08 -15.45 14.39
CA LYS A 132 -2.37 -15.93 14.94
C LYS A 132 -2.31 -16.18 16.44
N ASP A 133 -1.15 -16.53 16.97
CA ASP A 133 -1.02 -16.82 18.41
C ASP A 133 -1.08 -15.54 19.24
N LYS A 134 -0.58 -14.45 18.67
CA LYS A 134 -0.67 -13.09 19.23
C LYS A 134 -1.91 -12.32 18.78
N LYS A 135 -2.63 -12.82 17.77
CA LYS A 135 -3.75 -12.15 17.11
C LYS A 135 -3.38 -10.75 16.60
N VAL A 136 -2.27 -10.64 15.87
CA VAL A 136 -1.81 -9.36 15.30
C VAL A 136 -1.52 -9.50 13.82
N PHE A 137 -1.73 -8.38 13.10
CA PHE A 137 -1.17 -8.13 11.78
C PHE A 137 0.12 -7.34 11.88
N TYR A 138 1.05 -7.62 10.98
CA TYR A 138 2.24 -6.81 10.74
C TYR A 138 1.93 -5.85 9.59
N THR A 139 1.93 -4.57 9.90
CA THR A 139 1.57 -3.50 8.97
C THR A 139 2.69 -2.51 8.81
N GLN A 140 2.65 -1.74 7.75
CA GLN A 140 3.53 -0.60 7.55
C GLN A 140 2.78 0.55 6.89
N GLY A 141 3.22 1.76 7.14
CA GLY A 141 2.62 2.97 6.62
C GLY A 141 3.09 4.21 7.36
N TYR A 142 2.36 5.30 7.16
CA TYR A 142 2.54 6.56 7.89
C TYR A 142 1.47 6.63 8.99
N PHE A 143 1.83 6.32 10.22
CA PHE A 143 0.86 6.30 11.33
C PHE A 143 0.77 7.61 12.11
N ASP A 144 1.73 8.51 11.94
CA ASP A 144 1.76 9.82 12.60
C ASP A 144 2.13 10.94 11.61
N ASN A 145 1.69 10.83 10.36
CA ASN A 145 1.86 11.77 9.24
C ASN A 145 3.31 12.09 8.80
N GLU A 146 4.34 11.64 9.52
CA GLU A 146 5.70 12.07 9.21
C GLU A 146 6.68 10.92 8.94
N ASN A 147 6.48 9.75 9.55
CA ASN A 147 7.45 8.67 9.49
C ASN A 147 6.86 7.37 8.94
N TRP A 148 7.61 6.73 8.06
CA TRP A 148 7.32 5.38 7.62
C TRP A 148 7.69 4.38 8.71
N GLU A 149 6.71 3.70 9.25
CA GLU A 149 6.88 2.82 10.40
C GLU A 149 6.31 1.43 10.15
N HIS A 150 6.78 0.46 10.94
CA HIS A 150 6.23 -0.87 11.06
C HIS A 150 5.45 -0.97 12.37
N ALA A 151 4.26 -1.52 12.31
CA ALA A 151 3.42 -1.69 13.48
C ALA A 151 2.87 -3.12 13.60
N GLN A 152 2.55 -3.52 14.82
CA GLN A 152 1.77 -4.72 15.12
C GLN A 152 0.40 -4.28 15.58
N ILE A 153 -0.61 -4.54 14.78
CA ILE A 153 -1.98 -4.11 15.04
C ILE A 153 -2.82 -5.32 15.43
N PRO A 154 -3.46 -5.34 16.61
CA PRO A 154 -4.39 -6.40 16.99
C PRO A 154 -5.51 -6.60 15.98
N PHE A 155 -5.96 -7.82 15.77
CA PHE A 155 -7.03 -8.15 14.83
C PHE A 155 -8.30 -7.34 15.09
N GLU A 156 -8.67 -7.19 16.37
CA GLU A 156 -9.84 -6.40 16.77
C GLU A 156 -9.71 -4.92 16.39
N ILE A 157 -8.56 -4.31 16.64
CA ILE A 157 -8.30 -2.90 16.30
C ILE A 157 -8.24 -2.71 14.77
N PHE A 158 -7.62 -3.66 14.09
CA PHE A 158 -7.57 -3.67 12.63
C PHE A 158 -8.98 -3.75 12.01
N TYR A 159 -9.80 -4.67 12.52
CA TYR A 159 -11.20 -4.79 12.09
C TYR A 159 -12.01 -3.54 12.38
N GLU A 160 -11.89 -2.98 13.58
CA GLU A 160 -12.55 -1.72 13.95
C GLU A 160 -12.16 -0.59 12.98
N ALA A 161 -10.88 -0.44 12.68
CA ALA A 161 -10.39 0.61 11.78
C ALA A 161 -10.92 0.45 10.33
N LEU A 162 -11.00 -0.78 9.81
CA LEU A 162 -11.59 -1.04 8.50
C LEU A 162 -13.10 -0.78 8.50
N SER A 163 -13.76 -1.13 9.59
CA SER A 163 -15.22 -1.00 9.74
C SER A 163 -15.69 0.45 9.83
N TYR A 164 -14.80 1.38 10.13
CA TYR A 164 -15.11 2.80 10.31
C TYR A 164 -14.93 3.65 9.06
N CYS A 165 -14.79 3.04 7.88
CA CYS A 165 -14.80 3.76 6.60
C CYS A 165 -16.25 3.76 6.02
N PRO A 166 -17.15 4.59 6.57
CA PRO A 166 -18.61 4.43 6.40
C PRO A 166 -19.13 4.92 5.05
N GLU A 167 -18.34 5.69 4.30
CA GLU A 167 -18.86 6.35 3.09
C GLU A 167 -19.19 5.38 1.94
N LYS A 168 -18.68 4.15 1.99
CA LYS A 168 -18.89 3.18 0.90
C LYS A 168 -19.75 1.98 1.26
N GLY A 169 -20.05 1.73 2.54
CA GLY A 169 -20.81 0.56 2.99
C GLY A 169 -20.13 -0.79 2.70
N GLU A 170 -18.87 -0.76 2.27
CA GLU A 170 -18.10 -1.92 1.81
C GLU A 170 -16.67 -1.86 2.34
N ILE A 171 -16.12 -3.04 2.67
CA ILE A 171 -14.69 -3.20 2.97
C ILE A 171 -14.03 -3.69 1.69
N ALA A 172 -13.14 -2.90 1.13
CA ALA A 172 -12.37 -3.27 -0.03
C ALA A 172 -10.97 -3.75 0.38
N LEU A 173 -10.62 -4.97 -0.01
CA LEU A 173 -9.29 -5.53 0.15
C LEU A 173 -8.64 -5.72 -1.22
N ILE A 174 -7.42 -5.27 -1.35
CA ILE A 174 -6.64 -5.41 -2.57
C ILE A 174 -5.44 -6.28 -2.26
N GLY A 175 -5.34 -7.42 -2.94
CA GLY A 175 -4.20 -8.31 -2.85
C GLY A 175 -3.15 -7.96 -3.89
N TYR A 176 -1.90 -7.94 -3.49
CA TYR A 176 -0.76 -7.74 -4.38
C TYR A 176 0.24 -8.87 -4.22
N ARG A 177 0.64 -9.47 -5.33
CA ARG A 177 1.67 -10.50 -5.38
C ARG A 177 2.68 -10.13 -6.45
N GLU A 178 3.97 -10.17 -6.07
CA GLU A 178 5.05 -10.01 -7.03
C GLU A 178 4.97 -11.13 -8.10
N ILE A 179 5.11 -10.75 -9.37
CA ILE A 179 5.21 -11.71 -10.46
C ILE A 179 6.66 -12.16 -10.51
N PRO A 180 6.96 -13.47 -10.28
CA PRO A 180 8.32 -13.96 -10.36
C PRO A 180 8.84 -13.83 -11.79
N ASP A 181 10.13 -13.56 -11.91
CA ASP A 181 10.87 -13.53 -13.19
C ASP A 181 10.29 -12.53 -14.22
N TYR A 182 9.67 -11.42 -13.75
CA TYR A 182 9.25 -10.37 -14.66
C TYR A 182 10.45 -9.67 -15.27
N GLU A 183 10.36 -9.39 -16.58
CA GLU A 183 11.29 -8.53 -17.29
C GLU A 183 10.60 -7.19 -17.58
N TRP A 184 11.17 -6.11 -17.07
CA TRP A 184 10.69 -4.77 -17.38
C TRP A 184 11.48 -4.19 -18.55
N GLU A 185 10.80 -3.92 -19.64
CA GLU A 185 11.38 -3.18 -20.75
C GLU A 185 11.15 -1.66 -20.54
N SER A 186 12.22 -0.93 -20.28
CA SER A 186 12.15 0.52 -20.16
C SER A 186 11.74 1.18 -21.47
N ASN A 187 10.78 2.05 -21.43
CA ASN A 187 10.41 2.86 -22.59
C ASN A 187 11.37 4.04 -22.75
N ILE A 188 12.62 3.74 -23.07
CA ILE A 188 13.67 4.77 -23.27
C ILE A 188 13.26 5.90 -24.24
N PRO A 189 12.59 5.61 -25.38
CA PRO A 189 12.11 6.67 -26.27
C PRO A 189 11.13 7.63 -25.58
N LYS A 190 10.22 7.13 -24.72
CA LYS A 190 9.29 7.96 -23.96
C LYS A 190 10.03 8.81 -22.93
N ILE A 191 10.99 8.23 -22.23
CA ILE A 191 11.84 8.92 -21.26
C ILE A 191 12.62 10.05 -21.96
N CYS A 192 13.26 9.76 -23.08
CA CYS A 192 14.02 10.76 -23.84
C CYS A 192 13.13 11.89 -24.37
N LEU A 193 11.93 11.60 -24.85
CA LEU A 193 11.00 12.61 -25.35
C LEU A 193 10.54 13.58 -24.26
N LEU A 194 10.32 13.10 -23.04
CA LEU A 194 9.93 13.95 -21.90
C LEU A 194 11.04 14.93 -21.51
N TYR A 195 12.31 14.55 -21.67
CA TYR A 195 13.45 15.42 -21.36
C TYR A 195 13.90 16.32 -22.50
N THR A 196 13.44 16.09 -23.73
CA THR A 196 13.89 16.84 -24.91
C THR A 196 12.80 17.71 -25.54
N SER A 197 11.55 17.58 -25.14
CA SER A 197 10.43 18.32 -25.74
C SER A 197 10.31 19.77 -25.27
N ASP A 198 11.05 20.17 -24.22
CA ASP A 198 11.02 21.53 -23.66
C ASP A 198 12.37 22.27 -23.77
N ALA A 199 13.19 21.88 -24.73
CA ALA A 199 14.45 22.58 -25.02
C ALA A 199 14.32 23.48 -26.27
#